data_ae1f2ddfb184c002d42fccc062274191
#
_entry.id   ae1f2ddfb184c002d42fccc062274191
#
_cell.length_a   1.000
_cell.length_b   1.000
_cell.length_c   1.000
_cell.angle_alpha   90.00
_cell.angle_beta   90.00
_cell.angle_gamma   90.00
#
_symmetry.space_group_name_H-M   'P 1'
#
loop_
_entity.id
_entity.type
_entity.pdbx_description
1 polymer ?
#
loop_
_entity_poly.entity_id
_entity_poly.type
_entity_poly.pdbx_seq_one_letter_code
_entity_poly.pdbx_strand_id
1 'polypeptide(L)'
;MLDMDISEIVIRYKDTYKILRIVVLLSVIGILVVLIFAYLSSSIIIYSDVIHWVIDTALELVSMITFYIISKASRKIKWNIFALEALLVLIISVILFSFYLFMLIDTIKSYAESSYEPTTTNPFLALVTMFSGLLTFVMYIIERRAYQRLRTEILKVDTKHALIDLAIAIVASIGIVLTAYSRSFVIELTIVMLILYAALQSLIDLSKEAVKSMLGFEVDPNLKLRLISKLSEINREDIKIGEVELRKMGTFYVAKVNVYLDPKITIGEAHRLRKLINVLSKDVSELIYHVDVLFYPMKKYIRSKKKEGRRKQREKSSSKR
;
A
#
# COMPACT_ATOMS: atom_id res chain seq x y z
N MET A 1 -26.53 -17.22 9.06
CA MET A 1 -25.27 -17.78 8.65
C MET A 1 -24.94 -17.17 7.30
N LEU A 2 -24.40 -15.96 7.32
CA LEU A 2 -23.87 -15.23 6.17
C LEU A 2 -22.49 -14.74 6.61
N ASP A 3 -21.64 -15.71 7.02
CA ASP A 3 -20.23 -15.51 6.86
C ASP A 3 -20.05 -15.44 5.34
N MET A 4 -19.54 -14.31 4.84
CA MET A 4 -18.93 -14.33 3.52
C MET A 4 -18.03 -15.54 3.56
N ASP A 5 -18.25 -16.44 2.61
CA ASP A 5 -17.63 -17.74 2.68
C ASP A 5 -16.13 -17.48 2.82
N ILE A 6 -15.58 -17.81 3.99
CA ILE A 6 -14.13 -17.68 4.25
C ILE A 6 -13.38 -18.32 3.10
N SER A 7 -14.04 -19.28 2.42
CA SER A 7 -13.57 -19.91 1.19
C SER A 7 -13.35 -18.90 0.05
N GLU A 8 -14.20 -17.90 -0.14
CA GLU A 8 -14.06 -16.94 -1.24
C GLU A 8 -12.88 -15.98 -1.00
N ILE A 9 -12.71 -15.52 0.24
CA ILE A 9 -11.54 -14.72 0.63
C ILE A 9 -10.27 -15.54 0.46
N VAL A 10 -10.26 -16.77 0.96
CA VAL A 10 -9.10 -17.67 0.83
C VAL A 10 -8.77 -17.96 -0.63
N ILE A 11 -9.77 -18.14 -1.50
CA ILE A 11 -9.57 -18.33 -2.94
C ILE A 11 -8.96 -17.08 -3.57
N ARG A 12 -9.44 -15.88 -3.28
CA ARG A 12 -8.86 -14.62 -3.77
C ARG A 12 -7.41 -14.47 -3.35
N TYR A 13 -7.08 -14.79 -2.11
CA TYR A 13 -5.70 -14.75 -1.63
C TYR A 13 -4.81 -15.77 -2.30
N LYS A 14 -5.30 -16.98 -2.50
CA LYS A 14 -4.57 -18.02 -3.22
C LYS A 14 -4.29 -17.60 -4.66
N ASP A 15 -5.24 -16.94 -5.31
CA ASP A 15 -5.04 -16.45 -6.67
C ASP A 15 -4.11 -15.23 -6.71
N THR A 16 -4.23 -14.30 -5.75
CA THR A 16 -3.27 -13.19 -5.60
C THR A 16 -1.84 -13.72 -5.36
N TYR A 17 -1.67 -14.70 -4.47
CA TYR A 17 -0.39 -15.37 -4.27
C TYR A 17 0.22 -15.95 -5.56
N LYS A 18 -0.60 -16.59 -6.43
CA LYS A 18 -0.11 -17.11 -7.72
C LYS A 18 0.40 -16.01 -8.63
N ILE A 19 -0.29 -14.87 -8.67
CA ILE A 19 0.14 -13.70 -9.45
C ILE A 19 1.44 -13.14 -8.90
N LEU A 20 1.51 -12.86 -7.61
CA LEU A 20 2.72 -12.36 -6.95
C LEU A 20 3.92 -13.29 -7.17
N ARG A 21 3.70 -14.60 -7.18
CA ARG A 21 4.76 -15.57 -7.50
C ARG A 21 5.31 -15.38 -8.92
N ILE A 22 4.46 -15.06 -9.89
CA ILE A 22 4.91 -14.80 -11.29
C ILE A 22 5.67 -13.47 -11.32
N VAL A 23 5.18 -12.45 -10.63
CA VAL A 23 5.81 -11.13 -10.55
C VAL A 23 7.20 -11.27 -9.92
N VAL A 24 7.33 -11.90 -8.76
CA VAL A 24 8.62 -12.15 -8.09
C VAL A 24 9.60 -12.91 -9.00
N LEU A 25 9.14 -13.90 -9.77
CA LEU A 25 10.01 -14.61 -10.71
C LEU A 25 10.52 -13.68 -11.83
N LEU A 26 9.68 -12.81 -12.37
CA LEU A 26 10.08 -11.83 -13.37
C LEU A 26 11.05 -10.80 -12.77
N SER A 27 10.82 -10.36 -11.55
CA SER A 27 11.70 -9.42 -10.84
C SER A 27 13.08 -10.04 -10.59
N VAL A 28 13.16 -11.31 -10.20
CA VAL A 28 14.44 -12.02 -10.05
C VAL A 28 15.19 -12.12 -11.39
N ILE A 29 14.49 -12.38 -12.49
CA ILE A 29 15.10 -12.37 -13.83
C ILE A 29 15.64 -10.98 -14.16
N GLY A 30 14.85 -9.93 -13.87
CA GLY A 30 15.27 -8.54 -14.04
C GLY A 30 16.55 -8.22 -13.28
N ILE A 31 16.60 -8.54 -11.98
CA ILE A 31 17.81 -8.37 -11.15
C ILE A 31 19.02 -9.06 -11.78
N LEU A 32 18.89 -10.33 -12.15
CA LEU A 32 20.01 -11.09 -12.68
C LEU A 32 20.57 -10.47 -13.97
N VAL A 33 19.69 -10.04 -14.89
CA VAL A 33 20.11 -9.39 -16.12
C VAL A 33 20.82 -8.08 -15.84
N VAL A 34 20.19 -7.19 -15.06
CA VAL A 34 20.74 -5.86 -14.78
C VAL A 34 22.05 -5.98 -13.97
N LEU A 35 22.14 -6.92 -13.03
CA LEU A 35 23.34 -7.18 -12.22
C LEU A 35 24.55 -7.61 -13.08
N ILE A 36 24.33 -8.51 -14.05
CA ILE A 36 25.39 -8.94 -14.98
C ILE A 36 25.93 -7.73 -15.74
N PHE A 37 25.06 -6.89 -16.27
CA PHE A 37 25.50 -5.69 -17.01
C PHE A 37 26.09 -4.62 -16.10
N ALA A 38 25.63 -4.48 -14.87
CA ALA A 38 26.24 -3.60 -13.88
C ALA A 38 27.70 -4.01 -13.62
N TYR A 39 27.93 -5.29 -13.39
CA TYR A 39 29.28 -5.83 -13.16
C TYR A 39 30.21 -5.64 -14.39
N LEU A 40 29.68 -5.88 -15.60
CA LEU A 40 30.46 -5.76 -16.83
C LEU A 40 30.76 -4.32 -17.25
N SER A 41 29.89 -3.38 -16.91
CA SER A 41 29.98 -1.98 -17.38
C SER A 41 30.59 -1.01 -16.37
N SER A 42 30.57 -1.38 -15.08
CA SER A 42 30.91 -0.48 -13.96
C SER A 42 30.11 0.84 -13.94
N SER A 43 28.97 0.88 -14.64
CA SER A 43 28.12 2.07 -14.74
C SER A 43 27.34 2.30 -13.45
N ILE A 44 27.48 3.50 -12.85
CA ILE A 44 26.77 3.85 -11.62
C ILE A 44 25.25 3.95 -11.83
N ILE A 45 24.80 4.32 -13.03
CA ILE A 45 23.36 4.35 -13.37
C ILE A 45 22.79 2.93 -13.33
N ILE A 46 23.49 1.95 -13.93
CA ILE A 46 23.05 0.54 -13.93
C ILE A 46 23.10 -0.03 -12.51
N TYR A 47 24.13 0.29 -11.68
CA TYR A 47 24.16 -0.12 -10.29
C TYR A 47 22.96 0.44 -9.49
N SER A 48 22.59 1.69 -9.73
CA SER A 48 21.41 2.31 -9.11
C SER A 48 20.12 1.59 -9.51
N ASP A 49 20.02 1.17 -10.78
CA ASP A 49 18.89 0.38 -11.29
C ASP A 49 18.82 -1.03 -10.63
N VAL A 50 19.97 -1.73 -10.47
CA VAL A 50 20.02 -3.01 -9.72
C VAL A 50 19.42 -2.87 -8.33
N ILE A 51 19.82 -1.80 -7.63
CA ILE A 51 19.37 -1.60 -6.25
C ILE A 51 17.87 -1.35 -6.20
N HIS A 52 17.35 -0.56 -7.13
CA HIS A 52 15.92 -0.34 -7.27
C HIS A 52 15.18 -1.69 -7.44
N TRP A 53 15.62 -2.53 -8.37
CA TRP A 53 15.07 -3.86 -8.59
C TRP A 53 15.14 -4.79 -7.37
N VAL A 54 16.23 -4.74 -6.60
CA VAL A 54 16.38 -5.52 -5.35
C VAL A 54 15.32 -5.12 -4.32
N ILE A 55 15.03 -3.82 -4.23
CA ILE A 55 14.01 -3.32 -3.30
C ILE A 55 12.63 -3.81 -3.68
N ASP A 56 12.25 -3.59 -4.92
CA ASP A 56 10.94 -3.96 -5.42
C ASP A 56 10.70 -5.45 -5.25
N THR A 57 11.69 -6.27 -5.63
CA THR A 57 11.63 -7.72 -5.42
C THR A 57 11.51 -8.10 -3.95
N ALA A 58 12.21 -7.41 -3.04
CA ALA A 58 12.08 -7.68 -1.60
C ALA A 58 10.67 -7.38 -1.08
N LEU A 59 10.06 -6.26 -1.52
CA LEU A 59 8.69 -5.89 -1.16
C LEU A 59 7.66 -6.87 -1.73
N GLU A 60 7.79 -7.25 -3.01
CA GLU A 60 6.96 -8.26 -3.65
C GLU A 60 7.06 -9.61 -2.95
N LEU A 61 8.25 -10.01 -2.52
CA LEU A 61 8.51 -11.27 -1.83
C LEU A 61 7.84 -11.30 -0.45
N VAL A 62 7.89 -10.18 0.30
CA VAL A 62 7.16 -10.04 1.57
C VAL A 62 5.66 -10.14 1.33
N SER A 63 5.15 -9.46 0.33
CA SER A 63 3.74 -9.53 -0.07
C SER A 63 3.34 -10.96 -0.43
N MET A 64 4.14 -11.64 -1.24
CA MET A 64 3.91 -13.03 -1.64
C MET A 64 3.87 -13.98 -0.43
N ILE A 65 4.83 -13.87 0.49
CA ILE A 65 4.87 -14.68 1.72
C ILE A 65 3.64 -14.43 2.57
N THR A 66 3.25 -13.17 2.75
CA THR A 66 2.06 -12.80 3.52
C THR A 66 0.81 -13.42 2.95
N PHE A 67 0.60 -13.32 1.63
CA PHE A 67 -0.57 -13.93 0.97
C PHE A 67 -0.52 -15.47 1.01
N TYR A 68 0.67 -16.08 0.96
CA TYR A 68 0.83 -17.51 1.17
C TYR A 68 0.38 -17.94 2.57
N ILE A 69 0.83 -17.25 3.62
CA ILE A 69 0.46 -17.54 5.00
C ILE A 69 -1.06 -17.39 5.19
N ILE A 70 -1.64 -16.29 4.70
CA ILE A 70 -3.07 -16.02 4.80
C ILE A 70 -3.88 -17.06 4.03
N SER A 71 -3.45 -17.46 2.83
CA SER A 71 -4.14 -18.47 2.01
C SER A 71 -4.17 -19.87 2.64
N LYS A 72 -3.24 -20.17 3.55
CA LYS A 72 -3.18 -21.42 4.31
C LYS A 72 -3.83 -21.34 5.69
N ALA A 73 -4.07 -20.14 6.19
CA ALA A 73 -4.71 -19.95 7.49
C ALA A 73 -6.16 -20.41 7.43
N SER A 74 -6.45 -21.60 8.02
CA SER A 74 -7.83 -22.08 8.18
C SER A 74 -8.59 -21.21 9.17
N ARG A 75 -9.86 -20.93 8.92
CA ARG A 75 -10.96 -20.34 9.74
C ARG A 75 -10.66 -19.45 10.97
N LYS A 76 -9.41 -19.36 11.44
CA LYS A 76 -8.95 -18.54 12.57
C LYS A 76 -7.81 -17.64 12.14
N ILE A 77 -8.09 -16.75 11.18
CA ILE A 77 -7.14 -15.66 10.88
C ILE A 77 -7.08 -14.78 12.12
N LYS A 78 -5.98 -14.87 12.84
CA LYS A 78 -5.72 -13.99 13.98
C LYS A 78 -5.31 -12.63 13.45
N TRP A 79 -5.87 -11.57 13.99
CA TRP A 79 -5.57 -10.16 13.68
C TRP A 79 -4.06 -9.83 13.61
N ASN A 80 -3.25 -10.56 14.36
CA ASN A 80 -1.80 -10.41 14.43
C ASN A 80 -1.07 -10.63 13.08
N ILE A 81 -1.68 -11.35 12.13
CA ILE A 81 -1.05 -11.61 10.82
C ILE A 81 -0.97 -10.32 10.00
N PHE A 82 -2.00 -9.48 10.07
CA PHE A 82 -2.02 -8.20 9.34
C PHE A 82 -1.04 -7.17 9.93
N ALA A 83 -0.88 -7.19 11.27
CA ALA A 83 0.14 -6.38 11.93
C ALA A 83 1.56 -6.85 11.58
N LEU A 84 1.76 -8.16 11.40
CA LEU A 84 3.04 -8.73 10.99
C LEU A 84 3.44 -8.27 9.57
N GLU A 85 2.50 -8.21 8.62
CA GLU A 85 2.73 -7.67 7.28
C GLU A 85 3.31 -6.26 7.35
N ALA A 86 2.60 -5.36 8.05
CA ALA A 86 3.00 -3.97 8.19
C ALA A 86 4.37 -3.83 8.90
N LEU A 87 4.64 -4.67 9.91
CA LEU A 87 5.92 -4.70 10.60
C LEU A 87 7.07 -5.12 9.68
N LEU A 88 6.88 -6.16 8.88
CA LEU A 88 7.88 -6.64 7.93
C LEU A 88 8.17 -5.59 6.85
N VAL A 89 7.13 -4.96 6.29
CA VAL A 89 7.29 -3.84 5.35
C VAL A 89 8.09 -2.70 6.00
N LEU A 90 7.78 -2.33 7.24
CA LEU A 90 8.51 -1.28 7.95
C LEU A 90 9.99 -1.64 8.16
N ILE A 91 10.30 -2.86 8.62
CA ILE A 91 11.68 -3.31 8.84
C ILE A 91 12.47 -3.27 7.53
N ILE A 92 11.91 -3.80 6.45
CA ILE A 92 12.57 -3.81 5.14
C ILE A 92 12.77 -2.38 4.66
N SER A 93 11.75 -1.53 4.74
CA SER A 93 11.86 -0.11 4.33
C SER A 93 12.97 0.62 5.08
N VAL A 94 13.14 0.37 6.38
CA VAL A 94 14.22 1.00 7.18
C VAL A 94 15.59 0.49 6.76
N ILE A 95 15.76 -0.80 6.52
CA ILE A 95 17.03 -1.38 6.06
C ILE A 95 17.40 -0.79 4.71
N LEU A 96 16.45 -0.77 3.77
CA LEU A 96 16.66 -0.25 2.43
C LEU A 96 16.92 1.26 2.43
N PHE A 97 16.17 2.02 3.22
CA PHE A 97 16.41 3.45 3.40
C PHE A 97 17.84 3.73 3.89
N SER A 98 18.32 2.96 4.87
CA SER A 98 19.69 3.10 5.40
C SER A 98 20.73 2.81 4.32
N PHE A 99 20.50 1.79 3.49
CA PHE A 99 21.37 1.45 2.38
C PHE A 99 21.41 2.53 1.29
N TYR A 100 20.24 3.10 0.92
CA TYR A 100 20.18 4.21 -0.03
C TYR A 100 20.84 5.48 0.49
N LEU A 101 20.65 5.79 1.76
CA LEU A 101 21.31 6.92 2.38
C LEU A 101 22.83 6.76 2.35
N PHE A 102 23.33 5.55 2.63
CA PHE A 102 24.74 5.23 2.52
C PHE A 102 25.26 5.46 1.09
N MET A 103 24.57 4.93 0.07
CA MET A 103 24.94 5.15 -1.32
C MET A 103 24.91 6.62 -1.73
N LEU A 104 23.91 7.37 -1.29
CA LEU A 104 23.82 8.80 -1.56
C LEU A 104 25.05 9.55 -1.02
N ILE A 105 25.41 9.24 0.24
CA ILE A 105 26.59 9.86 0.89
C ILE A 105 27.88 9.46 0.16
N ASP A 106 28.02 8.20 -0.23
CA ASP A 106 29.18 7.71 -0.95
C ASP A 106 29.33 8.35 -2.33
N THR A 107 28.22 8.47 -3.07
CA THR A 107 28.17 9.18 -4.35
C THR A 107 28.59 10.65 -4.22
N ILE A 108 28.09 11.36 -3.20
CA ILE A 108 28.45 12.75 -2.94
C ILE A 108 29.92 12.88 -2.56
N LYS A 109 30.47 11.99 -1.74
CA LYS A 109 31.89 11.99 -1.36
C LYS A 109 32.79 11.76 -2.58
N SER A 110 32.49 10.74 -3.37
CA SER A 110 33.23 10.44 -4.60
C SER A 110 33.26 11.64 -5.56
N TYR A 111 32.18 12.43 -5.60
CA TYR A 111 32.11 13.67 -6.35
C TYR A 111 33.03 14.77 -5.78
N ALA A 112 33.05 14.92 -4.45
CA ALA A 112 33.85 15.99 -3.80
C ALA A 112 35.35 15.77 -3.93
N GLU A 113 35.78 14.53 -4.13
CA GLU A 113 37.22 14.17 -4.25
C GLU A 113 37.82 14.47 -5.63
N SER A 114 37.10 15.14 -6.53
CA SER A 114 37.57 15.76 -7.81
C SER A 114 38.22 14.84 -8.85
N SER A 115 38.19 13.53 -8.67
CA SER A 115 38.78 12.53 -9.57
C SER A 115 37.76 11.70 -10.33
N TYR A 116 36.52 12.16 -10.36
CA TYR A 116 35.43 11.36 -10.93
C TYR A 116 35.30 11.56 -12.45
N GLU A 117 35.59 10.54 -13.20
CA GLU A 117 35.24 10.44 -14.62
C GLU A 117 33.88 9.75 -14.79
N PRO A 118 33.08 10.09 -15.83
CA PRO A 118 31.85 9.43 -16.10
C PRO A 118 32.06 7.92 -16.28
N THR A 119 31.34 7.12 -15.50
CA THR A 119 31.45 5.66 -15.58
C THR A 119 30.62 5.08 -16.72
N THR A 120 29.57 5.78 -17.12
CA THR A 120 28.63 5.38 -18.17
C THR A 120 29.11 5.87 -19.53
N THR A 121 30.01 5.13 -20.17
CA THR A 121 30.62 5.51 -21.47
C THR A 121 29.97 4.83 -22.66
N ASN A 122 29.23 3.73 -22.45
CA ASN A 122 28.66 2.91 -23.52
C ASN A 122 27.14 3.16 -23.67
N PRO A 123 26.66 3.78 -24.76
CA PRO A 123 25.24 4.07 -24.97
C PRO A 123 24.39 2.80 -25.12
N PHE A 124 24.96 1.65 -25.49
CA PHE A 124 24.24 0.39 -25.58
C PHE A 124 23.71 -0.11 -24.23
N LEU A 125 24.22 0.39 -23.11
CA LEU A 125 23.67 0.13 -21.77
C LEU A 125 22.24 0.63 -21.61
N ALA A 126 21.81 1.61 -22.40
CA ALA A 126 20.41 2.03 -22.45
C ALA A 126 19.46 0.88 -22.87
N LEU A 127 19.92 -0.08 -23.65
CA LEU A 127 19.13 -1.25 -23.99
C LEU A 127 18.87 -2.15 -22.78
N VAL A 128 19.75 -2.16 -21.79
CA VAL A 128 19.58 -2.91 -20.55
C VAL A 128 18.46 -2.30 -19.72
N THR A 129 18.47 -0.99 -19.53
CA THR A 129 17.40 -0.30 -18.80
C THR A 129 16.08 -0.27 -19.57
N MET A 130 16.12 -0.24 -20.91
CA MET A 130 14.90 -0.45 -21.72
C MET A 130 14.35 -1.87 -21.56
N PHE A 131 15.19 -2.88 -21.48
CA PHE A 131 14.76 -4.26 -21.22
C PHE A 131 14.16 -4.39 -19.82
N SER A 132 14.76 -3.77 -18.80
CA SER A 132 14.20 -3.70 -17.44
C SER A 132 12.84 -3.00 -17.45
N GLY A 133 12.71 -1.86 -18.13
CA GLY A 133 11.44 -1.19 -18.33
C GLY A 133 10.39 -2.02 -19.07
N LEU A 134 10.79 -2.84 -20.05
CA LEU A 134 9.90 -3.77 -20.73
C LEU A 134 9.38 -4.86 -19.78
N LEU A 135 10.24 -5.43 -18.93
CA LEU A 135 9.83 -6.37 -17.89
C LEU A 135 8.84 -5.74 -16.91
N THR A 136 9.14 -4.54 -16.40
CA THR A 136 8.24 -3.77 -15.55
C THR A 136 6.89 -3.53 -16.23
N PHE A 137 6.89 -3.21 -17.53
CA PHE A 137 5.64 -3.05 -18.29
C PHE A 137 4.83 -4.35 -18.39
N VAL A 138 5.49 -5.49 -18.58
CA VAL A 138 4.84 -6.82 -18.58
C VAL A 138 4.24 -7.10 -17.19
N MET A 139 4.98 -6.84 -16.11
CA MET A 139 4.49 -6.98 -14.73
C MET A 139 3.27 -6.09 -14.49
N TYR A 140 3.35 -4.82 -14.87
CA TYR A 140 2.21 -3.89 -14.82
C TYR A 140 0.95 -4.44 -15.50
N ILE A 141 1.09 -5.03 -16.71
CA ILE A 141 -0.07 -5.61 -17.42
C ILE A 141 -0.66 -6.80 -16.64
N ILE A 142 0.21 -7.68 -16.10
CA ILE A 142 -0.21 -8.84 -15.32
C ILE A 142 -0.96 -8.39 -14.08
N GLU A 143 -0.40 -7.47 -13.31
CA GLU A 143 -0.96 -6.95 -12.07
C GLU A 143 -2.24 -6.18 -12.30
N ARG A 144 -2.29 -5.32 -13.33
CA ARG A 144 -3.49 -4.56 -13.69
C ARG A 144 -4.65 -5.48 -14.04
N ARG A 145 -4.42 -6.53 -14.84
CA ARG A 145 -5.45 -7.54 -15.16
C ARG A 145 -5.89 -8.30 -13.93
N ALA A 146 -4.94 -8.69 -13.09
CA ALA A 146 -5.21 -9.37 -11.83
C ALA A 146 -6.01 -8.45 -10.87
N TYR A 147 -5.64 -7.18 -10.74
CA TYR A 147 -6.39 -6.20 -9.95
C TYR A 147 -7.82 -6.02 -10.42
N GLN A 148 -8.05 -5.92 -11.72
CA GLN A 148 -9.41 -5.81 -12.27
C GLN A 148 -10.29 -7.00 -11.89
N ARG A 149 -9.70 -8.21 -11.75
CA ARG A 149 -10.42 -9.43 -11.41
C ARG A 149 -10.51 -9.66 -9.90
N LEU A 150 -9.42 -9.47 -9.16
CA LEU A 150 -9.31 -9.84 -7.74
C LEU A 150 -9.58 -8.66 -6.81
N ARG A 151 -9.41 -7.43 -7.29
CA ARG A 151 -9.63 -6.15 -6.57
C ARG A 151 -8.93 -6.05 -5.21
N THR A 152 -7.77 -6.70 -5.07
CA THR A 152 -6.97 -6.61 -3.83
C THR A 152 -6.18 -5.30 -3.80
N GLU A 153 -6.09 -4.67 -2.62
CA GLU A 153 -5.39 -3.39 -2.47
C GLU A 153 -3.91 -3.50 -2.81
N ILE A 154 -3.28 -4.64 -2.52
CA ILE A 154 -1.87 -4.87 -2.86
C ILE A 154 -1.65 -4.75 -4.38
N LEU A 155 -2.45 -5.45 -5.19
CA LEU A 155 -2.31 -5.37 -6.66
C LEU A 155 -2.60 -3.96 -7.20
N LYS A 156 -3.43 -3.18 -6.51
CA LYS A 156 -3.67 -1.78 -6.87
C LYS A 156 -2.45 -0.90 -6.60
N VAL A 157 -1.80 -1.12 -5.46
CA VAL A 157 -0.58 -0.39 -5.08
C VAL A 157 0.56 -0.79 -6.00
N ASP A 158 0.79 -2.08 -6.21
CA ASP A 158 1.83 -2.61 -7.09
C ASP A 158 1.66 -2.11 -8.53
N THR A 159 0.42 -2.13 -9.07
CA THR A 159 0.14 -1.58 -10.41
C THR A 159 0.50 -0.09 -10.54
N LYS A 160 0.31 0.71 -9.49
CA LYS A 160 0.70 2.12 -9.50
C LYS A 160 2.22 2.28 -9.40
N HIS A 161 2.84 1.45 -8.57
CA HIS A 161 4.30 1.44 -8.39
C HIS A 161 4.99 1.08 -9.71
N ALA A 162 4.57 0.02 -10.37
CA ALA A 162 5.09 -0.40 -11.67
C ALA A 162 5.02 0.70 -12.76
N LEU A 163 4.05 1.62 -12.70
CA LEU A 163 4.03 2.79 -13.61
C LEU A 163 5.14 3.80 -13.29
N ILE A 164 5.47 3.99 -12.03
CA ILE A 164 6.55 4.88 -11.60
C ILE A 164 7.88 4.27 -12.02
N ASP A 165 8.06 2.96 -11.83
CA ASP A 165 9.27 2.24 -12.19
C ASP A 165 9.52 2.26 -13.70
N LEU A 166 8.46 2.12 -14.48
CA LEU A 166 8.54 2.29 -15.94
C LEU A 166 9.02 3.70 -16.33
N ALA A 167 8.53 4.74 -15.66
CA ALA A 167 8.99 6.11 -15.88
C ALA A 167 10.47 6.27 -15.49
N ILE A 168 10.91 5.67 -14.38
CA ILE A 168 12.31 5.65 -13.93
C ILE A 168 13.19 4.94 -14.96
N ALA A 169 12.78 3.80 -15.49
CA ALA A 169 13.53 3.06 -16.52
C ALA A 169 13.71 3.87 -17.81
N ILE A 170 12.68 4.63 -18.23
CA ILE A 170 12.77 5.54 -19.36
C ILE A 170 13.79 6.68 -19.08
N VAL A 171 13.71 7.31 -17.92
CA VAL A 171 14.62 8.36 -17.49
C VAL A 171 16.06 7.84 -17.45
N ALA A 172 16.27 6.64 -16.88
CA ALA A 172 17.59 5.99 -16.83
C ALA A 172 18.13 5.71 -18.23
N SER A 173 17.30 5.19 -19.15
CA SER A 173 17.71 4.93 -20.54
C SER A 173 18.14 6.19 -21.26
N ILE A 174 17.38 7.28 -21.16
CA ILE A 174 17.72 8.58 -21.73
C ILE A 174 19.00 9.11 -21.09
N GLY A 175 19.13 8.99 -19.77
CA GLY A 175 20.30 9.42 -19.00
C GLY A 175 21.58 8.73 -19.45
N ILE A 176 21.55 7.42 -19.66
CA ILE A 176 22.68 6.65 -20.17
C ILE A 176 23.13 7.17 -21.53
N VAL A 177 22.20 7.38 -22.46
CA VAL A 177 22.51 7.90 -23.79
C VAL A 177 23.14 9.29 -23.70
N LEU A 178 22.52 10.19 -22.93
CA LEU A 178 23.03 11.56 -22.75
C LEU A 178 24.42 11.56 -22.12
N THR A 179 24.66 10.76 -21.09
CA THR A 179 25.96 10.66 -20.42
C THR A 179 27.04 10.13 -21.37
N ALA A 180 26.73 9.06 -22.11
CA ALA A 180 27.67 8.44 -23.02
C ALA A 180 28.12 9.39 -24.15
N TYR A 181 27.23 10.20 -24.70
CA TYR A 181 27.55 11.14 -25.76
C TYR A 181 28.18 12.44 -25.24
N SER A 182 27.70 13.00 -24.14
CA SER A 182 28.19 14.23 -23.56
C SER A 182 29.51 14.05 -22.78
N ARG A 183 29.75 12.83 -22.30
CA ARG A 183 30.81 12.49 -21.33
C ARG A 183 30.80 13.45 -20.12
N SER A 184 29.59 13.89 -19.76
CA SER A 184 29.38 14.84 -18.67
C SER A 184 29.02 14.09 -17.40
N PHE A 185 29.90 14.16 -16.43
CA PHE A 185 29.64 13.65 -15.09
C PHE A 185 28.42 14.28 -14.43
N VAL A 186 28.18 15.58 -14.66
CA VAL A 186 27.03 16.30 -14.09
C VAL A 186 25.70 15.66 -14.54
N ILE A 187 25.62 15.24 -15.80
CA ILE A 187 24.42 14.53 -16.33
C ILE A 187 24.28 13.20 -15.65
N GLU A 188 25.35 12.40 -15.56
CA GLU A 188 25.33 11.09 -14.89
C GLU A 188 24.85 11.21 -13.44
N LEU A 189 25.47 12.12 -12.68
CA LEU A 189 25.10 12.38 -11.29
C LEU A 189 23.63 12.83 -11.16
N THR A 190 23.18 13.72 -12.04
CA THR A 190 21.77 14.18 -12.00
C THR A 190 20.80 13.03 -12.18
N ILE A 191 21.07 12.11 -13.11
CA ILE A 191 20.21 10.94 -13.35
C ILE A 191 20.23 9.99 -12.14
N VAL A 192 21.41 9.69 -11.61
CA VAL A 192 21.55 8.86 -10.40
C VAL A 192 20.77 9.49 -9.23
N MET A 193 20.93 10.80 -9.02
CA MET A 193 20.21 11.51 -7.96
C MET A 193 18.68 11.47 -8.14
N LEU A 194 18.19 11.56 -9.38
CA LEU A 194 16.75 11.43 -9.66
C LEU A 194 16.23 10.02 -9.34
N ILE A 195 16.96 8.97 -9.73
CA ILE A 195 16.59 7.58 -9.42
C ILE A 195 16.60 7.35 -7.91
N LEU A 196 17.66 7.75 -7.21
CA LEU A 196 17.78 7.62 -5.77
C LEU A 196 16.68 8.40 -5.03
N TYR A 197 16.37 9.62 -5.47
CA TYR A 197 15.30 10.44 -4.90
C TYR A 197 13.94 9.75 -5.04
N ALA A 198 13.60 9.25 -6.23
CA ALA A 198 12.34 8.55 -6.48
C ALA A 198 12.21 7.32 -5.60
N ALA A 199 13.28 6.54 -5.45
CA ALA A 199 13.32 5.37 -4.59
C ALA A 199 13.16 5.71 -3.10
N LEU A 200 13.88 6.75 -2.61
CA LEU A 200 13.74 7.24 -1.24
C LEU A 200 12.30 7.71 -0.95
N GLN A 201 11.71 8.46 -1.87
CA GLN A 201 10.32 8.91 -1.75
C GLN A 201 9.36 7.73 -1.63
N SER A 202 9.52 6.70 -2.46
CA SER A 202 8.73 5.47 -2.42
C SER A 202 8.86 4.76 -1.06
N LEU A 203 10.09 4.61 -0.53
CA LEU A 203 10.35 3.99 0.78
C LEU A 203 9.75 4.78 1.95
N ILE A 204 9.81 6.11 1.89
CA ILE A 204 9.19 6.99 2.89
C ILE A 204 7.67 6.79 2.91
N ASP A 205 7.04 6.74 1.75
CA ASP A 205 5.59 6.59 1.64
C ASP A 205 5.14 5.19 2.09
N LEU A 206 5.88 4.14 1.73
CA LEU A 206 5.66 2.78 2.23
C LEU A 206 5.79 2.70 3.77
N SER A 207 6.84 3.31 4.33
CA SER A 207 7.05 3.35 5.78
C SER A 207 5.90 4.08 6.49
N LYS A 208 5.44 5.20 5.97
CA LYS A 208 4.28 5.94 6.50
C LYS A 208 3.01 5.09 6.47
N GLU A 209 2.77 4.37 5.37
CA GLU A 209 1.60 3.49 5.25
C GLU A 209 1.67 2.31 6.21
N ALA A 210 2.85 1.69 6.35
CA ALA A 210 3.08 0.61 7.31
C ALA A 210 2.82 1.07 8.75
N VAL A 211 3.35 2.22 9.16
CA VAL A 211 3.12 2.80 10.49
C VAL A 211 1.63 3.12 10.71
N LYS A 212 0.96 3.74 9.74
CA LYS A 212 -0.49 4.01 9.82
C LYS A 212 -1.29 2.72 9.97
N SER A 213 -0.94 1.67 9.23
CA SER A 213 -1.57 0.36 9.31
C SER A 213 -1.36 -0.30 10.67
N MET A 214 -0.15 -0.23 11.24
CA MET A 214 0.15 -0.77 12.57
C MET A 214 -0.60 -0.05 13.69
N LEU A 215 -0.71 1.27 13.59
CA LEU A 215 -1.38 2.10 14.59
C LEU A 215 -2.92 2.12 14.41
N GLY A 216 -3.43 1.50 13.35
CA GLY A 216 -4.85 1.45 13.07
C GLY A 216 -5.46 2.82 12.76
N PHE A 217 -4.68 3.73 12.20
CA PHE A 217 -5.20 5.03 11.76
C PHE A 217 -6.23 4.86 10.65
N GLU A 218 -7.20 5.77 10.65
CA GLU A 218 -8.21 5.86 9.60
C GLU A 218 -7.56 6.31 8.28
N VAL A 219 -7.62 5.46 7.23
CA VAL A 219 -6.80 5.65 6.02
C VAL A 219 -7.61 6.00 4.78
N ASP A 220 -8.91 5.71 4.71
CA ASP A 220 -9.76 6.02 3.55
C ASP A 220 -11.02 6.81 3.93
N PRO A 221 -10.97 8.16 3.87
CA PRO A 221 -12.13 8.99 4.16
C PRO A 221 -13.31 8.73 3.21
N ASN A 222 -13.03 8.40 1.93
CA ASN A 222 -14.09 8.18 0.93
C ASN A 222 -14.81 6.86 1.21
N LEU A 223 -14.09 5.81 1.60
CA LEU A 223 -14.68 4.53 1.98
C LEU A 223 -15.55 4.71 3.23
N LYS A 224 -15.06 5.45 4.23
CA LYS A 224 -15.82 5.77 5.44
C LYS A 224 -17.10 6.52 5.13
N LEU A 225 -17.05 7.56 4.28
CA LEU A 225 -18.23 8.33 3.89
C LEU A 225 -19.26 7.46 3.17
N ARG A 226 -18.84 6.60 2.25
CA ARG A 226 -19.73 5.63 1.57
C ARG A 226 -20.36 4.66 2.56
N LEU A 227 -19.57 4.16 3.53
CA LEU A 227 -20.07 3.27 4.57
C LEU A 227 -21.12 3.97 5.44
N ILE A 228 -20.85 5.19 5.90
CA ILE A 228 -21.80 5.98 6.69
C ILE A 228 -23.09 6.24 5.89
N SER A 229 -22.96 6.63 4.62
CA SER A 229 -24.12 6.88 3.75
C SER A 229 -24.97 5.63 3.63
N LYS A 230 -24.35 4.48 3.33
CA LYS A 230 -25.07 3.21 3.18
C LYS A 230 -25.72 2.73 4.46
N LEU A 231 -25.04 2.84 5.59
CA LEU A 231 -25.59 2.45 6.89
C LEU A 231 -26.69 3.42 7.37
N SER A 232 -26.66 4.68 6.95
CA SER A 232 -27.70 5.64 7.32
C SER A 232 -29.07 5.33 6.71
N GLU A 233 -29.12 4.51 5.65
CA GLU A 233 -30.38 4.01 5.06
C GLU A 233 -31.19 3.15 6.07
N ILE A 234 -30.54 2.56 7.08
CA ILE A 234 -31.19 1.75 8.12
C ILE A 234 -31.86 2.62 9.20
N ASN A 235 -31.53 3.92 9.25
CA ASN A 235 -32.08 4.78 10.30
C ASN A 235 -33.61 4.83 10.30
N ARG A 236 -34.20 4.54 11.46
CA ARG A 236 -35.64 4.58 11.74
C ARG A 236 -35.87 5.27 13.08
N GLU A 237 -37.10 5.41 13.50
CA GLU A 237 -37.42 6.01 14.82
C GLU A 237 -36.81 5.22 15.98
N ASP A 238 -36.83 3.91 15.87
CA ASP A 238 -36.35 2.92 16.84
C ASP A 238 -34.86 2.55 16.71
N ILE A 239 -34.19 2.93 15.57
CA ILE A 239 -32.81 2.57 15.24
C ILE A 239 -32.07 3.82 14.74
N LYS A 240 -30.93 4.17 15.34
CA LYS A 240 -30.05 5.23 14.85
C LYS A 240 -28.62 4.73 14.74
N ILE A 241 -28.03 4.86 13.57
CA ILE A 241 -26.61 4.68 13.38
C ILE A 241 -25.87 5.89 13.96
N GLY A 242 -24.93 5.61 14.83
CA GLY A 242 -24.11 6.62 15.48
C GLY A 242 -22.76 6.80 14.80
N GLU A 243 -21.70 6.75 15.61
CA GLU A 243 -20.34 6.87 15.12
C GLU A 243 -19.92 5.60 14.36
N VAL A 244 -19.28 5.81 13.21
CA VAL A 244 -18.67 4.75 12.40
C VAL A 244 -17.17 5.04 12.35
N GLU A 245 -16.40 4.15 12.93
CA GLU A 245 -14.95 4.12 12.82
C GLU A 245 -14.56 3.08 11.77
N LEU A 246 -13.59 3.43 10.92
CA LEU A 246 -13.00 2.51 9.95
C LEU A 246 -11.49 2.52 10.15
N ARG A 247 -10.89 1.34 10.34
CA ARG A 247 -9.45 1.19 10.56
C ARG A 247 -8.87 0.26 9.51
N LYS A 248 -7.76 0.65 8.91
CA LYS A 248 -7.00 -0.22 8.00
C LYS A 248 -6.15 -1.18 8.83
N MET A 249 -6.14 -2.45 8.44
CA MET A 249 -5.33 -3.51 9.03
C MET A 249 -4.72 -4.35 7.90
N GLY A 250 -3.52 -3.99 7.46
CA GLY A 250 -2.93 -4.56 6.24
C GLY A 250 -3.79 -4.22 5.02
N THR A 251 -4.13 -5.24 4.24
CA THR A 251 -4.99 -5.12 3.05
C THR A 251 -6.47 -4.87 3.39
N PHE A 252 -6.90 -5.10 4.66
CA PHE A 252 -8.31 -5.06 5.04
C PHE A 252 -8.69 -3.87 5.88
N TYR A 253 -10.02 -3.72 6.01
CA TYR A 253 -10.62 -2.75 6.91
C TYR A 253 -11.45 -3.46 7.99
N VAL A 254 -11.38 -2.91 9.19
CA VAL A 254 -12.25 -3.25 10.30
C VAL A 254 -13.12 -2.04 10.56
N ALA A 255 -14.43 -2.24 10.51
CA ALA A 255 -15.39 -1.20 10.86
C ALA A 255 -15.90 -1.42 12.28
N LYS A 256 -16.04 -0.35 13.03
CA LYS A 256 -16.75 -0.34 14.31
C LYS A 256 -17.95 0.59 14.18
N VAL A 257 -19.13 0.06 14.41
CA VAL A 257 -20.39 0.78 14.20
C VAL A 257 -21.14 0.84 15.52
N ASN A 258 -21.34 2.05 16.02
CA ASN A 258 -22.17 2.30 17.19
C ASN A 258 -23.64 2.44 16.76
N VAL A 259 -24.51 1.58 17.26
CA VAL A 259 -25.94 1.57 16.93
C VAL A 259 -26.76 1.83 18.19
N TYR A 260 -27.63 2.80 18.10
CA TYR A 260 -28.54 3.17 19.19
C TYR A 260 -29.93 2.57 18.92
N LEU A 261 -30.41 1.76 19.85
CA LEU A 261 -31.66 1.03 19.76
C LEU A 261 -32.67 1.48 20.83
N ASP A 262 -33.95 1.44 20.47
CA ASP A 262 -35.00 1.54 21.49
C ASP A 262 -34.85 0.34 22.46
N PRO A 263 -34.99 0.57 23.79
CA PRO A 263 -34.90 -0.52 24.80
C PRO A 263 -35.92 -1.65 24.61
N LYS A 264 -36.94 -1.44 23.81
CA LYS A 264 -37.96 -2.47 23.51
C LYS A 264 -37.52 -3.46 22.45
N ILE A 265 -36.44 -3.16 21.68
CA ILE A 265 -35.91 -4.06 20.65
C ILE A 265 -35.38 -5.32 21.31
N THR A 266 -35.79 -6.46 20.80
CA THR A 266 -35.39 -7.78 21.29
C THR A 266 -33.96 -8.12 20.84
N ILE A 267 -33.30 -9.03 21.57
CA ILE A 267 -31.96 -9.53 21.21
C ILE A 267 -31.99 -10.18 19.80
N GLY A 268 -33.11 -10.86 19.45
CA GLY A 268 -33.28 -11.47 18.13
C GLY A 268 -33.29 -10.42 17.00
N GLU A 269 -33.96 -9.30 17.20
CA GLU A 269 -33.97 -8.19 16.24
C GLU A 269 -32.61 -7.50 16.15
N ALA A 270 -31.94 -7.27 17.28
CA ALA A 270 -30.59 -6.76 17.29
C ALA A 270 -29.60 -7.67 16.54
N HIS A 271 -29.77 -8.99 16.66
CA HIS A 271 -28.97 -9.95 15.90
C HIS A 271 -29.23 -9.88 14.38
N ARG A 272 -30.51 -9.74 13.96
CA ARG A 272 -30.85 -9.54 12.54
C ARG A 272 -30.25 -8.23 12.00
N LEU A 273 -30.33 -7.16 12.80
CA LEU A 273 -29.73 -5.88 12.45
C LEU A 273 -28.21 -5.96 12.29
N ARG A 274 -27.52 -6.68 13.20
CA ARG A 274 -26.08 -6.94 13.05
C ARG A 274 -25.75 -7.64 11.73
N LYS A 275 -26.55 -8.65 11.33
CA LYS A 275 -26.38 -9.33 10.04
C LYS A 275 -26.59 -8.36 8.87
N LEU A 276 -27.61 -7.54 8.91
CA LEU A 276 -27.89 -6.54 7.88
C LEU A 276 -26.75 -5.54 7.74
N ILE A 277 -26.23 -5.00 8.86
CA ILE A 277 -25.09 -4.09 8.88
C ILE A 277 -23.85 -4.74 8.26
N ASN A 278 -23.58 -6.02 8.57
CA ASN A 278 -22.47 -6.74 7.96
C ASN A 278 -22.64 -6.91 6.45
N VAL A 279 -23.83 -7.24 5.95
CA VAL A 279 -24.09 -7.36 4.51
C VAL A 279 -23.88 -6.00 3.82
N LEU A 280 -24.53 -4.95 4.30
CA LEU A 280 -24.41 -3.62 3.71
C LEU A 280 -22.99 -3.07 3.75
N SER A 281 -22.21 -3.38 4.78
CA SER A 281 -20.81 -2.98 4.86
C SER A 281 -19.96 -3.68 3.78
N LYS A 282 -20.23 -4.94 3.50
CA LYS A 282 -19.57 -5.70 2.44
C LYS A 282 -19.98 -5.25 1.04
N ASP A 283 -21.22 -4.82 0.86
CA ASP A 283 -21.69 -4.22 -0.40
C ASP A 283 -20.95 -2.92 -0.72
N VAL A 284 -20.55 -2.15 0.31
CA VAL A 284 -19.74 -0.94 0.14
C VAL A 284 -18.31 -1.28 -0.28
N SER A 285 -17.71 -2.29 0.36
CA SER A 285 -16.39 -2.81 0.01
C SER A 285 -16.19 -4.21 0.58
N GLU A 286 -15.81 -5.14 -0.30
CA GLU A 286 -15.43 -6.50 0.08
C GLU A 286 -14.17 -6.55 0.96
N LEU A 287 -13.41 -5.45 1.02
CA LEU A 287 -12.25 -5.32 1.89
C LEU A 287 -12.61 -5.05 3.35
N ILE A 288 -13.88 -4.74 3.66
CA ILE A 288 -14.36 -4.65 5.05
C ILE A 288 -14.54 -6.09 5.57
N TYR A 289 -13.47 -6.58 6.19
CA TYR A 289 -13.40 -7.97 6.67
C TYR A 289 -14.32 -8.22 7.86
N HIS A 290 -14.33 -7.30 8.81
CA HIS A 290 -15.08 -7.43 10.05
C HIS A 290 -15.78 -6.14 10.44
N VAL A 291 -16.99 -6.28 11.00
CA VAL A 291 -17.77 -5.16 11.51
C VAL A 291 -18.18 -5.44 12.96
N ASP A 292 -17.55 -4.71 13.87
CA ASP A 292 -17.93 -4.69 15.27
C ASP A 292 -19.16 -3.80 15.47
N VAL A 293 -20.31 -4.39 15.70
CA VAL A 293 -21.54 -3.65 15.98
C VAL A 293 -21.77 -3.57 17.47
N LEU A 294 -21.70 -2.36 18.01
CA LEU A 294 -21.95 -2.06 19.42
C LEU A 294 -23.33 -1.44 19.59
N PHE A 295 -24.17 -2.09 20.37
CA PHE A 295 -25.51 -1.62 20.66
C PHE A 295 -25.56 -0.78 21.93
N TYR A 296 -26.24 0.36 21.84
CA TYR A 296 -26.45 1.27 22.94
C TYR A 296 -27.93 1.66 23.04
N PRO A 297 -28.45 1.93 24.27
CA PRO A 297 -29.82 2.40 24.40
C PRO A 297 -29.99 3.83 23.83
N MET A 298 -31.10 4.08 23.15
CA MET A 298 -31.43 5.34 22.47
C MET A 298 -31.32 6.59 23.40
N LYS A 299 -31.62 6.44 24.68
CA LYS A 299 -31.42 7.51 25.68
C LYS A 299 -29.99 8.07 25.72
N LYS A 300 -29.00 7.23 25.45
CA LYS A 300 -27.59 7.65 25.41
C LYS A 300 -27.29 8.51 24.16
N TYR A 301 -27.93 8.23 23.03
CA TYR A 301 -27.81 9.02 21.81
C TYR A 301 -28.28 10.46 21.99
N ILE A 302 -29.45 10.65 22.61
CA ILE A 302 -30.02 11.96 22.86
C ILE A 302 -29.12 12.79 23.80
N ARG A 303 -28.53 12.16 24.82
CA ARG A 303 -27.58 12.81 25.73
C ARG A 303 -26.26 13.21 25.06
N SER A 304 -25.71 12.38 24.16
CA SER A 304 -24.47 12.67 23.45
C SER A 304 -24.63 13.84 22.47
N LYS A 305 -25.70 13.86 21.68
CA LYS A 305 -26.00 14.99 20.78
C LYS A 305 -26.21 16.32 21.51
N LYS A 306 -26.85 16.29 22.68
CA LYS A 306 -27.02 17.48 23.48
C LYS A 306 -25.71 18.05 24.04
N LYS A 307 -24.75 17.18 24.37
CA LYS A 307 -23.39 17.58 24.78
C LYS A 307 -22.58 18.15 23.61
N GLU A 308 -22.64 17.54 22.44
CA GLU A 308 -21.94 17.99 21.23
C GLU A 308 -22.44 19.34 20.74
N GLY A 309 -23.76 19.57 20.77
CA GLY A 309 -24.37 20.87 20.46
C GLY A 309 -23.89 21.98 21.40
N ARG A 310 -23.80 21.70 22.71
CA ARG A 310 -23.29 22.65 23.69
C ARG A 310 -21.81 22.97 23.52
N ARG A 311 -21.00 21.98 23.10
CA ARG A 311 -19.58 22.18 22.82
C ARG A 311 -19.37 23.06 21.60
N LYS A 312 -20.06 22.79 20.49
CA LYS A 312 -20.00 23.60 19.26
C LYS A 312 -20.47 25.05 19.49
N GLN A 313 -21.46 25.27 20.37
CA GLN A 313 -21.88 26.63 20.77
C GLN A 313 -20.80 27.36 21.58
N ARG A 314 -20.10 26.68 22.48
CA ARG A 314 -19.00 27.27 23.26
C ARG A 314 -17.81 27.63 22.38
N GLU A 315 -17.43 26.73 21.43
CA GLU A 315 -16.35 26.99 20.47
C GLU A 315 -16.65 28.18 19.56
N LYS A 316 -17.91 28.33 19.10
CA LYS A 316 -18.34 29.52 18.33
C LYS A 316 -18.38 30.81 19.16
N SER A 317 -18.63 30.73 20.43
CA SER A 317 -18.63 31.91 21.31
C SER A 317 -17.21 32.35 21.73
N SER A 318 -16.26 31.41 21.81
CA SER A 318 -14.85 31.72 22.10
C SER A 318 -14.08 32.24 20.86
N SER A 319 -14.52 31.90 19.66
CA SER A 319 -13.93 32.41 18.39
C SER A 319 -14.41 33.80 17.98
N LYS A 320 -15.37 34.37 18.71
CA LYS A 320 -15.88 35.74 18.50
C LYS A 320 -15.37 36.76 19.51
N ARG A 321 -14.51 36.37 20.42
CA ARG A 321 -13.74 37.25 21.32
C ARG A 321 -12.27 37.25 20.85
#